data_dce8487e8b202d0a73272cf5a3e9ea1b
#
_entry.id   dce8487e8b202d0a73272cf5a3e9ea1b
#
_cell.length_a   1.000
_cell.length_b   1.000
_cell.length_c   1.000
_cell.angle_alpha   90.00
_cell.angle_beta   90.00
_cell.angle_gamma   90.00
#
_symmetry.space_group_name_H-M   'P 1'
#
loop_
_entity.id
_entity.type
_entity.pdbx_description
1 polymer ?
#
loop_
_entity_poly.entity_id
_entity_poly.type
_entity_poly.pdbx_seq_one_letter_code
_entity_poly.pdbx_strand_id
1 'polypeptide(L)'
;MFENLQERLQRTFKSLRGQAVLNEENMQETLRELRLALLEADVNFKVVKQFIDQVQAKSVGQQVTTALSPGEQVIKIVRDELIEILGKDTARVKFASQPPTVVLMAGLQGSGKTTTSGKLAHWFKNGGHRPLLVSVDVYRPAAREQLRVVAQAINAQIYEGQVVEANTATVERLAKEARREAINSGCDVLIVDTAGRLHIDDQLMDEMQLLKRMLNPSEILFVADAMTGQDAVRSAEEFHKKLSLTGVVLTKMDGDARGGAALSIRQVTGSPIKFIGVGEKYDALEPFHPDRIVSRILGMGDILSLIERAEQTVDKKKAQDIAARALSGDGFSLEDFRDQLRQVRKMGSMQSLMGMLPSIGPFAGLQKHADKIDEKQINHVEAIINSMTAYERTHHDVINGSRRKRIARGSGRTVQEVNNLLRQYAQMRKMFKQMGKGNMMRRLAGMKLG
;
A
#
# COMPACT_ATOMS: atom_id res chain seq x y z
N MET A 1 -9.00 0.70 -3.05
CA MET A 1 -8.91 0.35 -1.60
C MET A 1 -9.93 1.17 -0.82
N PHE A 2 -10.89 0.54 -0.16
CA PHE A 2 -11.92 1.16 0.68
C PHE A 2 -12.92 2.12 -0.01
N GLU A 3 -13.01 2.17 -1.33
CA GLU A 3 -13.78 3.19 -2.07
C GLU A 3 -15.26 3.21 -1.68
N ASN A 4 -15.91 2.05 -1.65
CA ASN A 4 -17.32 1.94 -1.25
C ASN A 4 -17.57 2.41 0.20
N LEU A 5 -16.70 2.00 1.14
CA LEU A 5 -16.79 2.41 2.55
C LEU A 5 -16.53 3.91 2.68
N GLN A 6 -15.51 4.42 1.99
CA GLN A 6 -15.16 5.83 1.97
C GLN A 6 -16.31 6.70 1.45
N GLU A 7 -16.92 6.35 0.31
CA GLU A 7 -18.02 7.12 -0.26
C GLU A 7 -19.24 7.20 0.69
N ARG A 8 -19.58 6.08 1.32
CA ARG A 8 -20.70 6.05 2.27
C ARG A 8 -20.42 6.88 3.51
N LEU A 9 -19.25 6.70 4.13
CA LEU A 9 -18.87 7.48 5.29
C LEU A 9 -18.80 8.98 4.98
N GLN A 10 -18.32 9.36 3.79
CA GLN A 10 -18.32 10.76 3.36
C GLN A 10 -19.74 11.33 3.19
N ARG A 11 -20.70 10.55 2.67
CA ARG A 11 -22.10 10.98 2.56
C ARG A 11 -22.70 11.23 3.95
N THR A 12 -22.51 10.28 4.88
CA THR A 12 -22.95 10.41 6.27
C THR A 12 -22.31 11.62 6.96
N PHE A 13 -21.01 11.86 6.77
CA PHE A 13 -20.34 13.01 7.37
C PHE A 13 -20.71 14.35 6.72
N LYS A 14 -21.07 14.35 5.44
CA LYS A 14 -21.52 15.55 4.76
C LYS A 14 -22.87 16.01 5.28
N SER A 15 -23.80 15.08 5.60
CA SER A 15 -25.08 15.42 6.23
C SER A 15 -24.89 15.99 7.64
N LEU A 16 -23.92 15.49 8.41
CA LEU A 16 -23.59 15.99 9.75
C LEU A 16 -22.97 17.40 9.74
N ARG A 17 -22.11 17.73 8.78
CA ARG A 17 -21.47 19.05 8.69
C ARG A 17 -22.45 20.20 8.44
N GLY A 18 -23.62 19.90 7.88
CA GLY A 18 -24.69 20.88 7.64
C GLY A 18 -25.56 21.18 8.86
N GLN A 19 -25.39 20.47 9.97
CA GLN A 19 -26.27 20.60 11.15
C GLN A 19 -25.60 21.47 12.21
N ALA A 20 -26.31 22.53 12.61
CA ALA A 20 -25.84 23.47 13.61
C ALA A 20 -25.92 22.90 15.06
N VAL A 21 -26.80 21.90 15.29
CA VAL A 21 -27.00 21.23 16.57
C VAL A 21 -27.21 19.75 16.33
N LEU A 22 -26.45 18.90 17.03
CA LEU A 22 -26.72 17.47 17.10
C LEU A 22 -27.74 17.19 18.17
N ASN A 23 -28.94 16.78 17.76
CA ASN A 23 -29.92 16.23 18.64
C ASN A 23 -29.81 14.70 18.71
N GLU A 24 -30.53 14.06 19.61
CA GLU A 24 -30.48 12.61 19.81
C GLU A 24 -30.96 11.84 18.57
N GLU A 25 -31.93 12.39 17.84
CA GLU A 25 -32.47 11.79 16.62
C GLU A 25 -31.45 11.77 15.46
N ASN A 26 -30.79 12.90 15.22
CA ASN A 26 -29.72 13.01 14.19
C ASN A 26 -28.53 12.10 14.51
N MET A 27 -28.24 11.92 15.79
CA MET A 27 -27.17 11.01 16.23
C MET A 27 -27.55 9.56 15.98
N GLN A 28 -28.78 9.15 16.30
CA GLN A 28 -29.24 7.79 16.05
C GLN A 28 -29.25 7.46 14.55
N GLU A 29 -29.68 8.39 13.70
CA GLU A 29 -29.66 8.23 12.26
C GLU A 29 -28.20 8.05 11.75
N THR A 30 -27.28 8.89 12.21
CA THR A 30 -25.86 8.79 11.87
C THR A 30 -25.27 7.46 12.29
N LEU A 31 -25.52 6.99 13.51
CA LEU A 31 -25.05 5.71 14.01
C LEU A 31 -25.63 4.54 13.21
N ARG A 32 -26.88 4.66 12.76
CA ARG A 32 -27.51 3.67 11.88
C ARG A 32 -26.82 3.62 10.52
N GLU A 33 -26.54 4.76 9.90
CA GLU A 33 -25.83 4.83 8.62
C GLU A 33 -24.40 4.30 8.74
N LEU A 34 -23.66 4.66 9.80
CA LEU A 34 -22.33 4.13 10.08
C LEU A 34 -22.34 2.60 10.23
N ARG A 35 -23.33 2.06 10.95
CA ARG A 35 -23.52 0.61 11.09
C ARG A 35 -23.73 -0.05 9.74
N LEU A 36 -24.61 0.49 8.91
CA LEU A 36 -24.90 -0.05 7.58
C LEU A 36 -23.65 0.00 6.68
N ALA A 37 -22.93 1.12 6.68
CA ALA A 37 -21.69 1.27 5.89
C ALA A 37 -20.63 0.23 6.26
N LEU A 38 -20.43 -0.03 7.56
CA LEU A 38 -19.47 -1.03 8.03
C LEU A 38 -19.90 -2.47 7.71
N LEU A 39 -21.20 -2.79 7.85
CA LEU A 39 -21.73 -4.12 7.50
C LEU A 39 -21.61 -4.40 6.01
N GLU A 40 -21.89 -3.43 5.15
CA GLU A 40 -21.73 -3.56 3.70
C GLU A 40 -20.26 -3.63 3.26
N ALA A 41 -19.34 -3.04 4.04
CA ALA A 41 -17.93 -3.22 3.90
C ALA A 41 -17.44 -4.60 4.40
N ASP A 42 -18.35 -5.51 4.77
CA ASP A 42 -18.07 -6.85 5.28
C ASP A 42 -17.27 -6.85 6.60
N VAL A 43 -17.51 -5.86 7.48
CA VAL A 43 -16.95 -5.86 8.85
C VAL A 43 -17.72 -6.85 9.72
N ASN A 44 -17.03 -7.58 10.58
CA ASN A 44 -17.64 -8.55 11.49
C ASN A 44 -18.69 -7.89 12.38
N PHE A 45 -19.86 -8.52 12.50
CA PHE A 45 -21.02 -7.98 13.23
C PHE A 45 -20.70 -7.60 14.68
N LYS A 46 -19.91 -8.41 15.39
CA LYS A 46 -19.51 -8.14 16.79
C LYS A 46 -18.64 -6.89 16.88
N VAL A 47 -17.73 -6.71 15.91
CA VAL A 47 -16.86 -5.54 15.82
C VAL A 47 -17.68 -4.29 15.51
N VAL A 48 -18.62 -4.37 14.57
CA VAL A 48 -19.51 -3.26 14.24
C VAL A 48 -20.34 -2.85 15.47
N LYS A 49 -20.93 -3.83 16.18
CA LYS A 49 -21.70 -3.54 17.38
C LYS A 49 -20.87 -2.81 18.44
N GLN A 50 -19.72 -3.36 18.78
CA GLN A 50 -18.81 -2.74 19.76
C GLN A 50 -18.38 -1.33 19.34
N PHE A 51 -18.05 -1.12 18.07
CA PHE A 51 -17.69 0.18 17.53
C PHE A 51 -18.81 1.21 17.69
N ILE A 52 -20.05 0.86 17.30
CA ILE A 52 -21.21 1.74 17.40
C ILE A 52 -21.49 2.08 18.86
N ASP A 53 -21.46 1.09 19.76
CA ASP A 53 -21.69 1.30 21.19
C ASP A 53 -20.62 2.26 21.79
N GLN A 54 -19.35 2.14 21.39
CA GLN A 54 -18.27 3.03 21.83
C GLN A 54 -18.42 4.46 21.27
N VAL A 55 -18.72 4.59 19.96
CA VAL A 55 -18.98 5.90 19.36
C VAL A 55 -20.15 6.59 20.04
N GLN A 56 -21.26 5.87 20.31
CA GLN A 56 -22.42 6.41 21.00
C GLN A 56 -22.06 6.88 22.41
N ALA A 57 -21.39 6.04 23.21
CA ALA A 57 -20.99 6.36 24.57
C ALA A 57 -20.11 7.63 24.65
N LYS A 58 -19.15 7.76 23.72
CA LYS A 58 -18.25 8.92 23.66
C LYS A 58 -18.92 10.18 23.11
N SER A 59 -19.94 10.03 22.28
CA SER A 59 -20.65 11.18 21.70
C SER A 59 -21.64 11.81 22.67
N VAL A 60 -22.27 11.03 23.57
CA VAL A 60 -23.29 11.51 24.52
C VAL A 60 -22.67 12.25 25.71
N GLY A 61 -21.40 12.05 26.02
CA GLY A 61 -20.77 12.60 27.25
C GLY A 61 -19.86 13.82 27.04
N GLN A 62 -19.59 14.26 25.81
CA GLN A 62 -18.64 15.35 25.57
C GLN A 62 -19.32 16.72 25.54
N GLN A 63 -18.91 17.60 26.45
CA GLN A 63 -19.14 19.03 26.32
C GLN A 63 -18.52 19.53 25.01
N VAL A 64 -19.34 20.26 24.23
CA VAL A 64 -18.91 20.87 22.97
C VAL A 64 -17.69 21.74 23.25
N THR A 65 -16.51 21.30 22.83
CA THR A 65 -15.30 22.15 22.85
C THR A 65 -15.54 23.30 21.87
N THR A 66 -15.34 24.52 22.32
CA THR A 66 -15.61 25.76 21.56
C THR A 66 -14.90 25.89 20.23
N ALA A 67 -14.02 24.94 19.86
CA ALA A 67 -13.19 24.98 18.68
C ALA A 67 -13.71 24.12 17.50
N LEU A 68 -14.62 23.16 17.71
CA LEU A 68 -15.14 22.24 16.68
C LEU A 68 -16.67 22.27 16.64
N SER A 69 -17.24 22.21 15.44
CA SER A 69 -18.70 22.00 15.31
C SER A 69 -19.09 20.62 15.84
N PRO A 70 -20.35 20.42 16.27
CA PRO A 70 -20.81 19.13 16.77
C PRO A 70 -20.57 17.98 15.79
N GLY A 71 -20.77 18.20 14.49
CA GLY A 71 -20.50 17.22 13.44
C GLY A 71 -19.01 16.86 13.32
N GLU A 72 -18.11 17.83 13.47
CA GLU A 72 -16.65 17.58 13.45
C GLU A 72 -16.18 16.77 14.66
N GLN A 73 -16.84 16.95 15.81
CA GLN A 73 -16.55 16.15 17.01
C GLN A 73 -16.92 14.68 16.80
N VAL A 74 -18.07 14.38 16.20
CA VAL A 74 -18.45 12.99 15.88
C VAL A 74 -17.48 12.37 14.89
N ILE A 75 -17.08 13.10 13.85
CA ILE A 75 -16.08 12.63 12.88
C ILE A 75 -14.75 12.30 13.59
N LYS A 76 -14.33 13.14 14.53
CA LYS A 76 -13.12 12.89 15.34
C LYS A 76 -13.27 11.63 16.20
N ILE A 77 -14.40 11.45 16.88
CA ILE A 77 -14.66 10.25 17.69
C ILE A 77 -14.62 9.00 16.81
N VAL A 78 -15.32 9.01 15.66
CA VAL A 78 -15.31 7.90 14.69
C VAL A 78 -13.89 7.58 14.21
N ARG A 79 -13.09 8.60 13.89
CA ARG A 79 -11.68 8.44 13.50
C ARG A 79 -10.88 7.77 14.60
N ASP A 80 -10.97 8.28 15.81
CA ASP A 80 -10.19 7.82 16.95
C ASP A 80 -10.57 6.36 17.32
N GLU A 81 -11.85 6.00 17.23
CA GLU A 81 -12.33 4.63 17.43
C GLU A 81 -11.87 3.67 16.33
N LEU A 82 -11.88 4.09 15.07
CA LEU A 82 -11.34 3.28 13.98
C LEU A 82 -9.83 3.02 14.15
N ILE A 83 -9.06 4.03 14.59
CA ILE A 83 -7.65 3.88 14.93
C ILE A 83 -7.45 2.90 16.08
N GLU A 84 -8.29 2.95 17.12
CA GLU A 84 -8.27 2.02 18.25
C GLU A 84 -8.48 0.57 17.79
N ILE A 85 -9.50 0.34 16.95
CA ILE A 85 -9.80 -0.98 16.37
C ILE A 85 -8.62 -1.51 15.57
N LEU A 86 -7.97 -0.69 14.75
CA LEU A 86 -6.84 -1.08 13.91
C LEU A 86 -5.51 -1.17 14.68
N GLY A 87 -5.43 -0.56 15.90
CA GLY A 87 -4.30 -0.79 16.79
C GLY A 87 -3.40 0.35 17.16
N LYS A 88 -3.87 1.56 17.16
CA LYS A 88 -3.14 2.78 17.55
C LYS A 88 -1.80 2.96 16.85
N ASP A 89 -0.86 2.02 17.07
CA ASP A 89 0.53 2.14 16.66
C ASP A 89 0.88 1.13 15.55
N THR A 90 1.86 1.51 14.74
CA THR A 90 2.47 0.62 13.75
C THR A 90 3.22 -0.52 14.45
N ALA A 91 2.79 -1.75 14.23
CA ALA A 91 3.43 -2.92 14.79
C ALA A 91 4.71 -3.27 14.02
N ARG A 92 5.85 -3.20 14.69
CA ARG A 92 7.15 -3.53 14.08
C ARG A 92 7.41 -5.03 14.11
N VAL A 93 8.30 -5.50 13.23
CA VAL A 93 8.85 -6.85 13.25
C VAL A 93 9.75 -7.00 14.49
N LYS A 94 9.61 -8.10 15.20
CA LYS A 94 10.45 -8.42 16.33
C LYS A 94 11.67 -9.22 15.86
N PHE A 95 12.84 -8.63 15.99
CA PHE A 95 14.09 -9.30 15.69
C PHE A 95 14.53 -10.19 16.85
N ALA A 96 15.13 -11.34 16.52
CA ALA A 96 15.74 -12.21 17.52
C ALA A 96 16.99 -11.55 18.09
N SER A 97 17.28 -11.84 19.37
CA SER A 97 18.52 -11.39 20.01
C SER A 97 19.78 -12.05 19.41
N GLN A 98 19.61 -13.24 18.85
CA GLN A 98 20.65 -13.96 18.11
C GLN A 98 20.14 -14.32 16.72
N PRO A 99 20.87 -13.96 15.65
CA PRO A 99 20.47 -14.30 14.30
C PRO A 99 20.54 -15.82 14.03
N PRO A 100 19.73 -16.32 13.08
CA PRO A 100 18.79 -15.57 12.26
C PRO A 100 17.46 -15.30 12.98
N THR A 101 16.85 -14.16 12.71
CA THR A 101 15.43 -13.91 12.99
C THR A 101 14.59 -14.79 12.08
N VAL A 102 13.87 -15.75 12.67
CA VAL A 102 13.03 -16.66 11.89
C VAL A 102 11.64 -16.09 11.75
N VAL A 103 11.17 -15.96 10.50
CA VAL A 103 9.82 -15.53 10.11
C VAL A 103 9.11 -16.71 9.45
N LEU A 104 8.07 -17.22 10.10
CA LEU A 104 7.26 -18.32 9.60
C LEU A 104 6.01 -17.76 8.92
N MET A 105 5.83 -18.06 7.63
CA MET A 105 4.69 -17.60 6.84
C MET A 105 3.56 -18.63 6.94
N ALA A 106 2.39 -18.21 7.43
CA ALA A 106 1.21 -19.05 7.59
C ALA A 106 0.05 -18.53 6.73
N GLY A 107 -0.89 -19.39 6.35
CA GLY A 107 -2.09 -18.98 5.62
C GLY A 107 -2.57 -20.01 4.60
N LEU A 108 -3.76 -19.79 4.04
CA LEU A 108 -4.39 -20.67 3.08
C LEU A 108 -3.76 -20.61 1.67
N GLN A 109 -4.11 -21.54 0.82
CA GLN A 109 -3.72 -21.54 -0.59
C GLN A 109 -4.30 -20.30 -1.29
N GLY A 110 -3.50 -19.66 -2.15
CA GLY A 110 -3.93 -18.47 -2.89
C GLY A 110 -3.90 -17.15 -2.08
N SER A 111 -3.61 -17.19 -0.77
CA SER A 111 -3.51 -15.97 0.04
C SER A 111 -2.30 -15.08 -0.29
N GLY A 112 -1.35 -15.58 -1.10
CA GLY A 112 -0.18 -14.81 -1.53
C GLY A 112 1.06 -15.02 -0.66
N LYS A 113 1.18 -16.12 0.11
CA LYS A 113 2.33 -16.40 0.99
C LYS A 113 3.68 -16.33 0.27
N THR A 114 3.86 -17.09 -0.81
CA THR A 114 5.12 -17.16 -1.56
C THR A 114 5.51 -15.78 -2.13
N THR A 115 4.56 -15.05 -2.70
CA THR A 115 4.78 -13.69 -3.18
C THR A 115 5.13 -12.74 -2.03
N THR A 116 4.43 -12.86 -0.90
CA THR A 116 4.69 -12.06 0.30
C THR A 116 6.04 -12.38 0.91
N SER A 117 6.47 -13.64 0.92
CA SER A 117 7.82 -14.05 1.36
C SER A 117 8.90 -13.31 0.57
N GLY A 118 8.74 -13.22 -0.76
CA GLY A 118 9.64 -12.44 -1.60
C GLY A 118 9.59 -10.94 -1.34
N LYS A 119 8.40 -10.36 -1.24
CA LYS A 119 8.24 -8.93 -0.91
C LYS A 119 8.84 -8.58 0.45
N LEU A 120 8.64 -9.45 1.43
CA LEU A 120 9.19 -9.29 2.77
C LEU A 120 10.73 -9.39 2.76
N ALA A 121 11.30 -10.34 1.99
CA ALA A 121 12.74 -10.42 1.79
C ALA A 121 13.29 -9.15 1.13
N HIS A 122 12.60 -8.62 0.13
CA HIS A 122 12.98 -7.35 -0.50
C HIS A 122 12.93 -6.19 0.49
N TRP A 123 11.88 -6.12 1.31
CA TRP A 123 11.74 -5.11 2.37
C TRP A 123 12.87 -5.19 3.39
N PHE A 124 13.22 -6.39 3.89
CA PHE A 124 14.33 -6.59 4.80
C PHE A 124 15.67 -6.16 4.17
N LYS A 125 15.89 -6.54 2.91
CA LYS A 125 17.11 -6.18 2.18
C LYS A 125 17.27 -4.67 2.05
N ASN A 126 16.19 -3.95 1.74
CA ASN A 126 16.18 -2.48 1.69
C ASN A 126 16.42 -1.85 3.07
N GLY A 127 16.06 -2.55 4.14
CA GLY A 127 16.37 -2.20 5.53
C GLY A 127 17.79 -2.54 5.98
N GLY A 128 18.66 -3.06 5.10
CA GLY A 128 20.05 -3.40 5.40
C GLY A 128 20.26 -4.81 5.95
N HIS A 129 19.22 -5.65 5.97
CA HIS A 129 19.29 -7.05 6.41
C HIS A 129 19.68 -8.01 5.29
N ARG A 130 20.11 -9.20 5.66
CA ARG A 130 20.50 -10.28 4.75
C ARG A 130 19.53 -11.46 4.87
N PRO A 131 18.39 -11.44 4.15
CA PRO A 131 17.40 -12.50 4.22
C PRO A 131 17.82 -13.75 3.44
N LEU A 132 17.58 -14.94 4.01
CA LEU A 132 17.55 -16.23 3.35
C LEU A 132 16.11 -16.69 3.22
N LEU A 133 15.71 -17.09 2.02
CA LEU A 133 14.40 -17.68 1.75
C LEU A 133 14.50 -19.20 1.73
N VAL A 134 13.46 -19.90 2.21
CA VAL A 134 13.28 -21.34 2.01
C VAL A 134 11.80 -21.63 1.81
N SER A 135 11.48 -22.49 0.83
CA SER A 135 10.15 -23.10 0.74
C SER A 135 10.17 -24.50 1.30
N VAL A 136 9.33 -24.73 2.31
CA VAL A 136 9.07 -26.06 2.88
C VAL A 136 7.78 -26.68 2.32
N ASP A 137 7.19 -26.09 1.28
CA ASP A 137 6.07 -26.67 0.53
C ASP A 137 6.57 -27.82 -0.34
N VAL A 138 6.74 -28.98 0.26
CA VAL A 138 7.24 -30.19 -0.42
C VAL A 138 6.17 -30.85 -1.29
N TYR A 139 4.90 -30.49 -1.10
CA TYR A 139 3.76 -31.06 -1.80
C TYR A 139 3.52 -30.45 -3.17
N ARG A 140 4.04 -29.24 -3.39
CA ARG A 140 3.86 -28.48 -4.65
C ARG A 140 5.19 -28.01 -5.22
N PRO A 141 5.80 -28.80 -6.14
CA PRO A 141 7.08 -28.41 -6.77
C PRO A 141 7.03 -27.02 -7.41
N ALA A 142 5.89 -26.66 -8.03
CA ALA A 142 5.71 -25.36 -8.65
C ALA A 142 5.79 -24.18 -7.65
N ALA A 143 5.38 -24.34 -6.39
CA ALA A 143 5.49 -23.31 -5.36
C ALA A 143 6.97 -23.05 -4.99
N ARG A 144 7.79 -24.09 -4.91
CA ARG A 144 9.22 -23.97 -4.65
C ARG A 144 9.94 -23.28 -5.82
N GLU A 145 9.60 -23.67 -7.05
CA GLU A 145 10.12 -23.01 -8.25
C GLU A 145 9.70 -21.54 -8.31
N GLN A 146 8.46 -21.23 -7.97
CA GLN A 146 7.98 -19.86 -7.86
C GLN A 146 8.82 -19.03 -6.88
N LEU A 147 9.11 -19.57 -5.69
CA LEU A 147 9.94 -18.87 -4.70
C LEU A 147 11.37 -18.65 -5.22
N ARG A 148 11.91 -19.62 -5.97
CA ARG A 148 13.24 -19.50 -6.61
C ARG A 148 13.28 -18.35 -7.60
N VAL A 149 12.29 -18.27 -8.49
CA VAL A 149 12.17 -17.17 -9.47
C VAL A 149 12.06 -15.80 -8.76
N VAL A 150 11.23 -15.75 -7.70
CA VAL A 150 11.08 -14.54 -6.88
C VAL A 150 12.41 -14.14 -6.23
N ALA A 151 13.12 -15.08 -5.61
CA ALA A 151 14.42 -14.83 -4.97
C ALA A 151 15.44 -14.28 -5.95
N GLN A 152 15.52 -14.85 -7.15
CA GLN A 152 16.38 -14.37 -8.23
C GLN A 152 16.02 -12.94 -8.67
N ALA A 153 14.73 -12.66 -8.84
CA ALA A 153 14.26 -11.35 -9.29
C ALA A 153 14.62 -10.22 -8.33
N ILE A 154 14.64 -10.50 -7.00
CA ILE A 154 15.02 -9.53 -5.97
C ILE A 154 16.48 -9.64 -5.55
N ASN A 155 17.25 -10.55 -6.16
CA ASN A 155 18.63 -10.87 -5.81
C ASN A 155 18.78 -11.17 -4.30
N ALA A 156 17.93 -12.07 -3.77
CA ALA A 156 18.00 -12.60 -2.41
C ALA A 156 18.53 -14.04 -2.40
N GLN A 157 19.11 -14.44 -1.27
CA GLN A 157 19.57 -15.81 -1.08
C GLN A 157 18.38 -16.75 -0.88
N ILE A 158 18.47 -17.95 -1.42
CA ILE A 158 17.46 -19.01 -1.25
C ILE A 158 18.15 -20.34 -0.94
N TYR A 159 17.59 -21.10 0.01
CA TYR A 159 17.98 -22.48 0.28
C TYR A 159 17.08 -23.44 -0.51
N GLU A 160 17.66 -24.22 -1.41
CA GLU A 160 16.92 -25.09 -2.34
C GLU A 160 16.96 -26.58 -1.97
N GLY A 161 17.24 -26.98 -0.77
CA GLY A 161 17.43 -28.39 -0.35
C GLY A 161 16.61 -29.43 -1.12
N GLN A 162 17.12 -30.64 -1.24
CA GLN A 162 16.50 -31.71 -2.05
C GLN A 162 15.18 -32.20 -1.42
N VAL A 163 14.18 -32.51 -2.25
CA VAL A 163 12.94 -33.18 -1.86
C VAL A 163 12.95 -34.56 -2.51
N VAL A 164 13.13 -35.59 -1.70
CA VAL A 164 13.06 -37.00 -2.13
C VAL A 164 11.63 -37.50 -1.99
N GLU A 165 11.02 -37.19 -0.86
CA GLU A 165 9.63 -37.56 -0.55
C GLU A 165 8.86 -36.35 -0.04
N ALA A 166 7.59 -36.24 -0.43
CA ALA A 166 6.70 -35.20 0.02
C ALA A 166 6.01 -35.59 1.33
N ASN A 167 6.73 -35.41 2.44
CA ASN A 167 6.24 -35.74 3.79
C ASN A 167 6.73 -34.74 4.84
N THR A 168 6.16 -34.83 6.03
CA THR A 168 6.50 -33.97 7.16
C THR A 168 7.97 -34.08 7.59
N ALA A 169 8.58 -35.26 7.46
CA ALA A 169 10.01 -35.43 7.78
C ALA A 169 10.90 -34.61 6.85
N THR A 170 10.55 -34.52 5.57
CA THR A 170 11.23 -33.65 4.59
C THR A 170 11.04 -32.17 4.92
N VAL A 171 9.84 -31.73 5.32
CA VAL A 171 9.56 -30.38 5.80
C VAL A 171 10.47 -30.01 6.98
N GLU A 172 10.54 -30.89 7.97
CA GLU A 172 11.38 -30.74 9.16
C GLU A 172 12.86 -30.62 8.80
N ARG A 173 13.36 -31.52 7.93
CA ARG A 173 14.74 -31.53 7.50
C ARG A 173 15.11 -30.23 6.76
N LEU A 174 14.30 -29.83 5.78
CA LEU A 174 14.54 -28.60 5.01
C LEU A 174 14.58 -27.35 5.92
N ALA A 175 13.68 -27.26 6.87
CA ALA A 175 13.62 -26.13 7.78
C ALA A 175 14.87 -26.07 8.71
N LYS A 176 15.35 -27.22 9.20
CA LYS A 176 16.59 -27.32 10.00
C LYS A 176 17.82 -26.95 9.17
N GLU A 177 17.92 -27.53 7.97
CA GLU A 177 19.02 -27.27 7.04
C GLU A 177 19.08 -25.79 6.64
N ALA A 178 17.94 -25.18 6.28
CA ALA A 178 17.87 -23.76 5.94
C ALA A 178 18.28 -22.85 7.11
N ARG A 179 17.89 -23.20 8.37
CA ARG A 179 18.36 -22.44 9.54
C ARG A 179 19.86 -22.53 9.71
N ARG A 180 20.46 -23.72 9.52
CA ARG A 180 21.90 -23.91 9.57
C ARG A 180 22.60 -23.13 8.46
N GLU A 181 22.04 -23.16 7.27
CA GLU A 181 22.57 -22.40 6.12
C GLU A 181 22.51 -20.89 6.36
N ALA A 182 21.41 -20.38 6.94
CA ALA A 182 21.31 -18.96 7.30
C ALA A 182 22.44 -18.54 8.28
N ILE A 183 22.76 -19.38 9.26
CA ILE A 183 23.88 -19.14 10.18
C ILE A 183 25.21 -19.16 9.45
N ASN A 184 25.47 -20.19 8.62
CA ASN A 184 26.74 -20.39 7.91
C ASN A 184 27.01 -19.27 6.89
N SER A 185 25.98 -18.82 6.18
CA SER A 185 26.08 -17.75 5.18
C SER A 185 26.01 -16.34 5.77
N GLY A 186 25.87 -16.21 7.11
CA GLY A 186 25.78 -14.95 7.81
C GLY A 186 24.50 -14.17 7.47
N CYS A 187 23.40 -14.86 7.14
CA CYS A 187 22.07 -14.27 6.99
C CYS A 187 21.47 -14.01 8.38
N ASP A 188 20.94 -12.81 8.57
CA ASP A 188 20.34 -12.40 9.85
C ASP A 188 18.82 -12.57 9.91
N VAL A 189 18.18 -12.90 8.78
CA VAL A 189 16.76 -13.22 8.67
C VAL A 189 16.58 -14.51 7.89
N LEU A 190 15.73 -15.41 8.37
CA LEU A 190 15.27 -16.62 7.68
C LEU A 190 13.75 -16.52 7.47
N ILE A 191 13.30 -16.49 6.23
CA ILE A 191 11.88 -16.50 5.87
C ILE A 191 11.51 -17.89 5.39
N VAL A 192 10.58 -18.53 6.11
CA VAL A 192 10.11 -19.89 5.85
C VAL A 192 8.73 -19.81 5.19
N ASP A 193 8.68 -20.05 3.87
CA ASP A 193 7.45 -20.16 3.10
C ASP A 193 6.87 -21.57 3.23
N THR A 194 5.66 -21.67 3.77
CA THR A 194 5.01 -22.96 4.08
C THR A 194 3.96 -23.34 3.06
N ALA A 195 3.60 -24.61 3.05
CA ALA A 195 2.49 -25.10 2.25
C ALA A 195 1.19 -24.36 2.60
N GLY A 196 0.36 -24.11 1.59
CA GLY A 196 -1.00 -23.65 1.78
C GLY A 196 -1.96 -24.72 1.30
N ARG A 197 -2.99 -25.00 2.08
CA ARG A 197 -4.11 -25.86 1.68
C ARG A 197 -5.36 -25.03 1.45
N LEU A 198 -6.31 -25.59 0.72
CA LEU A 198 -7.60 -24.91 0.43
C LEU A 198 -8.41 -24.69 1.71
N HIS A 199 -8.30 -25.62 2.65
CA HIS A 199 -8.99 -25.58 3.93
C HIS A 199 -8.01 -25.84 5.05
N ILE A 200 -8.38 -25.44 6.26
CA ILE A 200 -7.67 -25.75 7.48
C ILE A 200 -7.98 -27.21 7.82
N ASP A 201 -6.96 -28.04 7.83
CA ASP A 201 -7.02 -29.43 8.26
C ASP A 201 -6.01 -29.71 9.37
N ASP A 202 -6.19 -30.81 10.09
CA ASP A 202 -5.31 -31.16 11.22
C ASP A 202 -3.87 -31.40 10.77
N GLN A 203 -3.65 -31.98 9.59
CA GLN A 203 -2.31 -32.23 9.06
C GLN A 203 -1.53 -30.94 8.82
N LEU A 204 -2.18 -29.91 8.24
CA LEU A 204 -1.57 -28.58 8.06
C LEU A 204 -1.21 -27.97 9.43
N MET A 205 -2.14 -28.07 10.37
CA MET A 205 -1.94 -27.47 11.69
C MET A 205 -0.84 -28.18 12.50
N ASP A 206 -0.76 -29.51 12.42
CA ASP A 206 0.28 -30.31 13.07
C ASP A 206 1.67 -29.97 12.49
N GLU A 207 1.78 -29.84 11.16
CA GLU A 207 3.01 -29.44 10.48
C GLU A 207 3.44 -28.02 10.88
N MET A 208 2.50 -27.09 10.92
CA MET A 208 2.78 -25.72 11.36
C MET A 208 3.20 -25.65 12.84
N GLN A 209 2.57 -26.44 13.71
CA GLN A 209 2.98 -26.53 15.13
C GLN A 209 4.36 -27.18 15.28
N LEU A 210 4.69 -28.18 14.47
CA LEU A 210 6.01 -28.78 14.43
C LEU A 210 7.07 -27.75 14.06
N LEU A 211 6.86 -27.01 12.97
CA LEU A 211 7.74 -25.93 12.54
C LEU A 211 7.89 -24.84 13.61
N LYS A 212 6.79 -24.44 14.27
CA LYS A 212 6.82 -23.48 15.39
C LYS A 212 7.70 -23.97 16.53
N ARG A 213 7.52 -25.22 16.97
CA ARG A 213 8.31 -25.80 18.09
C ARG A 213 9.79 -25.90 17.74
N MET A 214 10.09 -26.35 16.52
CA MET A 214 11.45 -26.63 16.07
C MET A 214 12.26 -25.37 15.78
N LEU A 215 11.66 -24.41 15.11
CA LEU A 215 12.34 -23.20 14.68
C LEU A 215 12.31 -22.09 15.73
N ASN A 216 11.37 -22.15 16.67
CA ASN A 216 11.09 -21.09 17.65
C ASN A 216 11.08 -19.71 16.99
N PRO A 217 10.17 -19.47 16.01
CA PRO A 217 10.20 -18.26 15.20
C PRO A 217 9.92 -17.01 16.02
N SER A 218 10.65 -15.94 15.74
CA SER A 218 10.39 -14.61 16.31
C SER A 218 9.08 -14.03 15.80
N GLU A 219 8.71 -14.40 14.56
CA GLU A 219 7.49 -13.98 13.91
C GLU A 219 6.76 -15.15 13.26
N ILE A 220 5.46 -15.23 13.52
CA ILE A 220 4.52 -16.08 12.79
C ILE A 220 3.52 -15.15 12.13
N LEU A 221 3.69 -14.92 10.83
CA LEU A 221 2.90 -13.98 10.06
C LEU A 221 1.81 -14.74 9.29
N PHE A 222 0.56 -14.43 9.60
CA PHE A 222 -0.58 -14.94 8.85
C PHE A 222 -0.83 -14.07 7.62
N VAL A 223 -0.74 -14.66 6.44
CA VAL A 223 -0.99 -13.99 5.16
C VAL A 223 -2.44 -14.21 4.76
N ALA A 224 -3.21 -13.14 4.74
CA ALA A 224 -4.64 -13.13 4.43
C ALA A 224 -4.91 -12.36 3.14
N ASP A 225 -5.73 -12.92 2.27
CA ASP A 225 -6.29 -12.22 1.12
C ASP A 225 -7.43 -11.31 1.58
N ALA A 226 -7.25 -9.99 1.47
CA ALA A 226 -8.25 -9.02 1.91
C ALA A 226 -9.56 -9.08 1.11
N MET A 227 -9.55 -9.68 -0.08
CA MET A 227 -10.74 -9.84 -0.92
C MET A 227 -11.66 -10.97 -0.44
N THR A 228 -11.18 -11.90 0.38
CA THR A 228 -11.98 -13.02 0.90
C THR A 228 -12.83 -12.64 2.12
N GLY A 229 -12.75 -11.40 2.58
CA GLY A 229 -13.63 -10.85 3.60
C GLY A 229 -13.63 -11.64 4.91
N GLN A 230 -14.82 -12.07 5.37
CA GLN A 230 -14.97 -12.78 6.65
C GLN A 230 -14.33 -14.18 6.67
N ASP A 231 -14.07 -14.81 5.52
CA ASP A 231 -13.34 -16.08 5.49
C ASP A 231 -11.88 -15.90 5.87
N ALA A 232 -11.25 -14.76 5.50
CA ALA A 232 -9.93 -14.40 6.00
C ALA A 232 -9.92 -14.25 7.53
N VAL A 233 -10.96 -13.64 8.09
CA VAL A 233 -11.09 -13.43 9.54
C VAL A 233 -11.23 -14.76 10.30
N ARG A 234 -12.10 -15.65 9.81
CA ARG A 234 -12.29 -17.00 10.41
C ARG A 234 -11.00 -17.81 10.37
N SER A 235 -10.34 -17.82 9.21
CA SER A 235 -9.07 -18.53 9.06
C SER A 235 -8.00 -17.95 9.98
N ALA A 236 -7.88 -16.62 10.10
CA ALA A 236 -6.95 -15.98 11.01
C ALA A 236 -7.20 -16.39 12.47
N GLU A 237 -8.48 -16.46 12.88
CA GLU A 237 -8.87 -16.88 14.24
C GLU A 237 -8.41 -18.32 14.54
N GLU A 238 -8.64 -19.26 13.62
CA GLU A 238 -8.26 -20.66 13.79
C GLU A 238 -6.73 -20.84 13.83
N PHE A 239 -6.01 -20.17 12.91
CA PHE A 239 -4.55 -20.17 12.94
C PHE A 239 -4.03 -19.52 14.23
N HIS A 240 -4.65 -18.46 14.72
CA HIS A 240 -4.23 -17.81 15.95
C HIS A 240 -4.39 -18.72 17.18
N LYS A 241 -5.52 -19.43 17.28
CA LYS A 241 -5.78 -20.39 18.38
C LYS A 241 -4.71 -21.49 18.46
N LYS A 242 -4.23 -21.98 17.32
CA LYS A 242 -3.25 -23.08 17.25
C LYS A 242 -1.79 -22.60 17.30
N LEU A 243 -1.48 -21.46 16.68
CA LEU A 243 -0.10 -21.00 16.47
C LEU A 243 0.28 -19.78 17.30
N SER A 244 -0.67 -19.05 17.89
CA SER A 244 -0.41 -17.76 18.55
C SER A 244 0.30 -16.79 17.62
N LEU A 245 -0.37 -16.37 16.56
CA LEU A 245 0.16 -15.47 15.53
C LEU A 245 0.79 -14.22 16.16
N THR A 246 1.90 -13.75 15.62
CA THR A 246 2.56 -12.50 16.06
C THR A 246 2.18 -11.32 15.22
N GLY A 247 1.59 -11.55 14.05
CA GLY A 247 1.12 -10.52 13.15
C GLY A 247 0.39 -11.06 11.94
N VAL A 248 -0.26 -10.16 11.23
CA VAL A 248 -1.02 -10.43 10.00
C VAL A 248 -0.45 -9.60 8.86
N VAL A 249 -0.41 -10.17 7.66
CA VAL A 249 -0.13 -9.46 6.40
C VAL A 249 -1.38 -9.54 5.54
N LEU A 250 -1.94 -8.40 5.17
CA LEU A 250 -3.09 -8.32 4.27
C LEU A 250 -2.59 -8.14 2.84
N THR A 251 -2.94 -9.06 1.96
CA THR A 251 -2.60 -9.00 0.51
C THR A 251 -3.77 -8.48 -0.31
N LYS A 252 -3.49 -8.10 -1.56
CA LYS A 252 -4.46 -7.66 -2.55
C LYS A 252 -5.30 -6.46 -2.11
N MET A 253 -4.70 -5.59 -1.31
CA MET A 253 -5.37 -4.37 -0.84
C MET A 253 -5.58 -3.33 -1.96
N ASP A 254 -4.88 -3.47 -3.09
CA ASP A 254 -5.01 -2.69 -4.32
C ASP A 254 -6.26 -3.06 -5.14
N GLY A 255 -6.84 -4.24 -4.91
CA GLY A 255 -8.07 -4.68 -5.52
C GLY A 255 -9.33 -4.03 -4.90
N ASP A 256 -10.50 -4.53 -5.27
CA ASP A 256 -11.80 -4.12 -4.72
C ASP A 256 -12.04 -4.76 -3.32
N ALA A 257 -11.05 -4.58 -2.44
CA ALA A 257 -11.17 -5.03 -1.06
C ALA A 257 -12.13 -4.10 -0.31
N ARG A 258 -13.23 -4.65 0.22
CA ARG A 258 -14.23 -3.90 0.99
C ARG A 258 -13.68 -3.34 2.31
N GLY A 259 -12.50 -3.83 2.75
CA GLY A 259 -11.80 -3.35 3.94
C GLY A 259 -12.25 -3.96 5.26
N GLY A 260 -13.36 -4.69 5.29
CA GLY A 260 -13.91 -5.29 6.51
C GLY A 260 -12.98 -6.31 7.15
N ALA A 261 -12.20 -7.04 6.36
CA ALA A 261 -11.19 -7.96 6.89
C ALA A 261 -10.15 -7.22 7.74
N ALA A 262 -9.66 -6.06 7.31
CA ALA A 262 -8.68 -5.27 8.05
C ALA A 262 -9.22 -4.83 9.41
N LEU A 263 -10.46 -4.33 9.45
CA LEU A 263 -11.11 -3.89 10.69
C LEU A 263 -11.45 -5.06 11.63
N SER A 264 -11.67 -6.26 11.08
CA SER A 264 -12.14 -7.41 11.86
C SER A 264 -11.01 -8.29 12.39
N ILE A 265 -9.96 -8.55 11.59
CA ILE A 265 -8.92 -9.54 11.91
C ILE A 265 -8.24 -9.25 13.25
N ARG A 266 -7.88 -8.00 13.48
CA ARG A 266 -7.21 -7.64 14.72
C ARG A 266 -8.12 -7.81 15.94
N GLN A 267 -9.37 -7.38 15.85
CA GLN A 267 -10.33 -7.48 16.96
C GLN A 267 -10.66 -8.94 17.29
N VAL A 268 -10.72 -9.81 16.28
CA VAL A 268 -11.02 -11.23 16.45
C VAL A 268 -9.80 -12.01 16.96
N THR A 269 -8.60 -11.72 16.44
CA THR A 269 -7.38 -12.48 16.77
C THR A 269 -6.54 -11.85 17.88
N GLY A 270 -6.68 -10.56 18.16
CA GLY A 270 -5.74 -9.80 19.00
C GLY A 270 -4.38 -9.55 18.35
N SER A 271 -4.11 -10.13 17.17
CA SER A 271 -2.82 -10.00 16.46
C SER A 271 -2.77 -8.72 15.64
N PRO A 272 -1.67 -7.94 15.70
CA PRO A 272 -1.54 -6.72 14.93
C PRO A 272 -1.39 -7.00 13.44
N ILE A 273 -1.94 -6.12 12.60
CA ILE A 273 -1.59 -6.09 11.18
C ILE A 273 -0.22 -5.42 11.09
N LYS A 274 0.75 -6.07 10.45
CA LYS A 274 2.13 -5.55 10.30
C LYS A 274 2.40 -4.99 8.93
N PHE A 275 1.86 -5.63 7.89
CA PHE A 275 2.08 -5.23 6.51
C PHE A 275 0.81 -5.31 5.68
N ILE A 276 0.78 -4.51 4.61
CA ILE A 276 -0.21 -4.56 3.55
C ILE A 276 0.46 -4.69 2.18
N GLY A 277 -0.06 -5.56 1.34
CA GLY A 277 0.30 -5.69 -0.07
C GLY A 277 -0.59 -4.80 -0.92
N VAL A 278 0.00 -3.82 -1.59
CA VAL A 278 -0.70 -2.76 -2.33
C VAL A 278 -0.44 -2.81 -3.84
N GLY A 279 -0.10 -3.98 -4.37
CA GLY A 279 0.17 -4.20 -5.78
C GLY A 279 0.96 -5.48 -6.03
N GLU A 280 1.24 -5.81 -7.29
CA GLU A 280 1.94 -7.04 -7.67
C GLU A 280 3.46 -6.97 -7.56
N LYS A 281 4.05 -5.77 -7.69
CA LYS A 281 5.50 -5.57 -7.67
C LYS A 281 6.13 -5.94 -6.33
N TYR A 282 7.41 -6.26 -6.33
CA TYR A 282 8.14 -6.66 -5.12
C TYR A 282 8.31 -5.52 -4.10
N ASP A 283 8.28 -4.28 -4.53
CA ASP A 283 8.29 -3.08 -3.68
C ASP A 283 6.90 -2.70 -3.13
N ALA A 284 5.84 -3.39 -3.58
CA ALA A 284 4.46 -3.12 -3.17
C ALA A 284 4.08 -3.87 -1.88
N LEU A 285 4.92 -3.76 -0.84
CA LEU A 285 4.65 -4.18 0.54
C LEU A 285 4.95 -3.01 1.46
N GLU A 286 3.95 -2.56 2.19
CA GLU A 286 4.06 -1.41 3.08
C GLU A 286 3.82 -1.83 4.54
N PRO A 287 4.52 -1.24 5.52
CA PRO A 287 4.13 -1.33 6.92
C PRO A 287 2.71 -0.80 7.12
N PHE A 288 1.97 -1.44 8.00
CA PHE A 288 0.60 -1.03 8.31
C PHE A 288 0.60 0.14 9.29
N HIS A 289 0.07 1.28 8.86
CA HIS A 289 -0.10 2.48 9.66
C HIS A 289 -1.59 2.73 9.92
N PRO A 290 -2.12 2.44 11.13
CA PRO A 290 -3.54 2.56 11.43
C PRO A 290 -4.13 3.93 11.12
N ASP A 291 -3.44 5.00 11.50
CA ASP A 291 -3.83 6.39 11.27
C ASP A 291 -3.97 6.75 9.80
N ARG A 292 -3.05 6.26 8.94
CA ARG A 292 -3.09 6.47 7.49
C ARG A 292 -4.23 5.71 6.83
N ILE A 293 -4.45 4.46 7.25
CA ILE A 293 -5.56 3.65 6.76
C ILE A 293 -6.89 4.28 7.12
N VAL A 294 -7.05 4.73 8.36
CA VAL A 294 -8.27 5.45 8.80
C VAL A 294 -8.45 6.75 8.01
N SER A 295 -7.39 7.51 7.79
CA SER A 295 -7.45 8.73 6.98
C SER A 295 -7.93 8.44 5.55
N ARG A 296 -7.49 7.34 4.94
CA ARG A 296 -7.99 6.88 3.62
C ARG A 296 -9.46 6.48 3.68
N ILE A 297 -9.87 5.67 4.67
CA ILE A 297 -11.26 5.25 4.89
C ILE A 297 -12.20 6.47 5.03
N LEU A 298 -11.78 7.51 5.73
CA LEU A 298 -12.56 8.72 5.94
C LEU A 298 -12.47 9.73 4.78
N GLY A 299 -11.68 9.43 3.75
CA GLY A 299 -11.48 10.32 2.60
C GLY A 299 -10.65 11.58 2.92
N MET A 300 -9.91 11.55 4.02
CA MET A 300 -9.01 12.65 4.42
C MET A 300 -7.67 12.62 3.64
N GLY A 301 -7.46 11.57 2.85
CA GLY A 301 -6.23 11.33 2.10
C GLY A 301 -5.09 10.76 2.97
N ASP A 302 -3.99 10.44 2.31
CA ASP A 302 -2.78 9.94 2.96
C ASP A 302 -1.56 10.65 2.39
N ILE A 303 -1.45 11.92 2.73
CA ILE A 303 -0.37 12.80 2.25
C ILE A 303 1.00 12.30 2.74
N LEU A 304 1.09 11.72 3.94
CA LEU A 304 2.35 11.23 4.49
C LEU A 304 2.90 10.06 3.68
N SER A 305 2.08 9.06 3.35
CA SER A 305 2.51 7.97 2.47
C SER A 305 2.91 8.46 1.08
N LEU A 306 2.23 9.48 0.55
CA LEU A 306 2.60 10.08 -0.72
C LEU A 306 3.97 10.77 -0.66
N ILE A 307 4.25 11.50 0.44
CA ILE A 307 5.55 12.15 0.67
C ILE A 307 6.65 11.11 0.81
N GLU A 308 6.45 10.06 1.61
CA GLU A 308 7.43 8.98 1.79
C GLU A 308 7.76 8.25 0.49
N ARG A 309 6.75 7.93 -0.32
CA ARG A 309 6.97 7.34 -1.66
C ARG A 309 7.74 8.29 -2.58
N ALA A 310 7.42 9.58 -2.52
CA ALA A 310 8.16 10.59 -3.26
C ALA A 310 9.63 10.65 -2.81
N GLU A 311 9.89 10.65 -1.50
CA GLU A 311 11.25 10.70 -0.96
C GLU A 311 12.09 9.47 -1.31
N GLN A 312 11.50 8.27 -1.36
CA GLN A 312 12.16 7.03 -1.74
C GLN A 312 12.49 6.98 -3.24
N THR A 313 11.67 7.63 -4.07
CA THR A 313 11.75 7.49 -5.54
C THR A 313 12.45 8.66 -6.19
N VAL A 314 12.46 9.83 -5.55
CA VAL A 314 13.03 11.06 -6.09
C VAL A 314 14.52 11.16 -5.77
N ASP A 315 15.34 11.15 -6.82
CA ASP A 315 16.75 11.53 -6.71
C ASP A 315 16.84 13.01 -6.33
N LYS A 316 17.14 13.27 -5.04
CA LYS A 316 17.16 14.62 -4.45
C LYS A 316 18.09 15.58 -5.24
N LYS A 317 19.21 15.08 -5.80
CA LYS A 317 20.11 15.88 -6.64
C LYS A 317 19.43 16.31 -7.94
N LYS A 318 18.80 15.37 -8.65
CA LYS A 318 18.10 15.68 -9.90
C LYS A 318 16.91 16.61 -9.69
N ALA A 319 16.17 16.43 -8.59
CA ALA A 319 15.05 17.32 -8.26
C ALA A 319 15.53 18.77 -7.96
N GLN A 320 16.64 18.92 -7.25
CA GLN A 320 17.26 20.23 -6.99
C GLN A 320 17.78 20.86 -8.29
N ASP A 321 18.42 20.11 -9.18
CA ASP A 321 18.92 20.60 -10.45
C ASP A 321 17.78 21.02 -11.41
N ILE A 322 16.67 20.30 -11.41
CA ILE A 322 15.47 20.68 -12.18
C ILE A 322 14.84 21.96 -11.61
N ALA A 323 14.71 22.06 -10.28
CA ALA A 323 14.19 23.23 -9.61
C ALA A 323 15.09 24.46 -9.85
N ALA A 324 16.41 24.30 -9.77
CA ALA A 324 17.37 25.35 -10.06
C ALA A 324 17.29 25.84 -11.52
N ARG A 325 17.17 24.93 -12.49
CA ARG A 325 16.99 25.26 -13.92
C ARG A 325 15.64 25.90 -14.21
N ALA A 326 14.57 25.46 -13.56
CA ALA A 326 13.26 26.09 -13.67
C ALA A 326 13.25 27.54 -13.15
N LEU A 327 14.07 27.83 -12.11
CA LEU A 327 14.22 29.17 -11.53
C LEU A 327 15.20 30.08 -12.31
N SER A 328 16.25 29.49 -12.94
CA SER A 328 17.27 30.26 -13.70
C SER A 328 16.82 30.72 -15.09
N GLY A 329 15.62 30.31 -15.53
CA GLY A 329 15.07 30.74 -16.84
C GLY A 329 15.44 29.84 -18.02
N ASP A 330 16.34 28.85 -17.86
CA ASP A 330 16.70 27.88 -18.92
C ASP A 330 15.58 26.91 -19.26
N GLY A 331 14.54 26.92 -18.46
CA GLY A 331 13.25 26.30 -18.75
C GLY A 331 13.22 24.79 -18.54
N PHE A 332 12.06 24.31 -18.20
CA PHE A 332 11.72 22.89 -18.15
C PHE A 332 11.72 22.30 -19.56
N SER A 333 12.50 21.26 -19.84
CA SER A 333 12.64 20.62 -21.14
C SER A 333 11.66 19.45 -21.33
N LEU A 334 11.45 18.97 -22.58
CA LEU A 334 10.71 17.73 -22.84
C LEU A 334 11.42 16.51 -22.27
N GLU A 335 12.72 16.55 -22.09
CA GLU A 335 13.50 15.52 -21.44
C GLU A 335 13.21 15.44 -19.94
N ASP A 336 13.18 16.61 -19.28
CA ASP A 336 12.79 16.72 -17.87
C ASP A 336 11.34 16.23 -17.68
N PHE A 337 10.44 16.55 -18.62
CA PHE A 337 9.05 16.08 -18.60
C PHE A 337 8.94 14.57 -18.69
N ARG A 338 9.69 13.94 -19.61
CA ARG A 338 9.75 12.47 -19.72
C ARG A 338 10.27 11.83 -18.44
N ASP A 339 11.34 12.39 -17.88
CA ASP A 339 11.98 11.84 -16.68
C ASP A 339 11.08 12.01 -15.44
N GLN A 340 10.30 13.08 -15.35
CA GLN A 340 9.25 13.26 -14.34
C GLN A 340 8.15 12.20 -14.50
N LEU A 341 7.66 11.95 -15.71
CA LEU A 341 6.66 10.91 -15.96
C LEU A 341 7.17 9.52 -15.54
N ARG A 342 8.46 9.22 -15.81
CA ARG A 342 9.10 7.98 -15.36
C ARG A 342 9.20 7.88 -13.85
N GLN A 343 9.51 8.98 -13.16
CA GLN A 343 9.54 9.03 -11.70
C GLN A 343 8.16 8.77 -11.10
N VAL A 344 7.13 9.46 -11.59
CA VAL A 344 5.74 9.24 -11.15
C VAL A 344 5.33 7.78 -11.35
N ARG A 345 5.69 7.16 -12.47
CA ARG A 345 5.41 5.74 -12.73
C ARG A 345 6.15 4.79 -11.78
N LYS A 346 7.35 5.15 -11.32
CA LYS A 346 8.08 4.38 -10.31
C LYS A 346 7.44 4.47 -8.93
N MET A 347 6.73 5.54 -8.61
CA MET A 347 6.00 5.72 -7.34
C MET A 347 4.74 4.83 -7.22
N GLY A 348 4.33 4.17 -8.29
CA GLY A 348 3.13 3.31 -8.34
C GLY A 348 2.18 3.65 -9.47
N SER A 349 1.00 3.00 -9.50
CA SER A 349 -0.02 3.38 -10.49
C SER A 349 -0.56 4.78 -10.20
N MET A 350 -0.89 5.52 -11.25
CA MET A 350 -1.50 6.87 -11.11
C MET A 350 -2.78 6.82 -10.28
N GLN A 351 -3.55 5.75 -10.42
CA GLN A 351 -4.78 5.51 -9.67
C GLN A 351 -4.51 5.37 -8.16
N SER A 352 -3.43 4.64 -7.78
CA SER A 352 -3.00 4.52 -6.39
C SER A 352 -2.53 5.86 -5.80
N LEU A 353 -1.80 6.67 -6.57
CA LEU A 353 -1.34 7.98 -6.13
C LEU A 353 -2.49 8.99 -5.95
N MET A 354 -3.45 8.97 -6.88
CA MET A 354 -4.64 9.82 -6.79
C MET A 354 -5.54 9.42 -5.63
N GLY A 355 -5.63 8.13 -5.30
CA GLY A 355 -6.36 7.63 -4.13
C GLY A 355 -5.77 8.09 -2.78
N MET A 356 -4.51 8.51 -2.75
CA MET A 356 -3.87 9.08 -1.55
C MET A 356 -4.16 10.57 -1.34
N LEU A 357 -4.66 11.27 -2.37
CA LEU A 357 -5.01 12.67 -2.24
C LEU A 357 -6.33 12.85 -1.47
N PRO A 358 -6.47 13.93 -0.66
CA PRO A 358 -7.73 14.22 0.01
C PRO A 358 -8.87 14.43 -0.98
N SER A 359 -10.02 13.84 -0.71
CA SER A 359 -11.25 14.04 -1.49
C SER A 359 -11.90 15.40 -1.24
N ILE A 360 -11.31 16.22 -0.35
CA ILE A 360 -11.82 17.49 0.15
C ILE A 360 -10.78 18.58 -0.12
N GLY A 361 -11.24 19.81 -0.40
CA GLY A 361 -10.38 20.97 -0.62
C GLY A 361 -9.88 21.10 -2.07
N PRO A 362 -8.74 21.76 -2.32
CA PRO A 362 -8.25 22.07 -3.66
C PRO A 362 -7.95 20.85 -4.52
N PHE A 363 -7.80 19.67 -3.93
CA PHE A 363 -7.48 18.41 -4.61
C PHE A 363 -8.72 17.59 -5.04
N ALA A 364 -9.93 17.93 -4.55
CA ALA A 364 -11.16 17.20 -4.83
C ALA A 364 -11.51 17.12 -6.34
N GLY A 365 -11.07 18.11 -7.13
CA GLY A 365 -11.26 18.11 -8.59
C GLY A 365 -10.34 17.13 -9.33
N LEU A 366 -9.18 16.81 -8.77
CA LEU A 366 -8.20 15.91 -9.39
C LEU A 366 -8.63 14.45 -9.33
N GLN A 367 -9.25 14.02 -8.23
CA GLN A 367 -9.74 12.64 -8.08
C GLN A 367 -10.83 12.29 -9.10
N LYS A 368 -11.72 13.24 -9.45
CA LYS A 368 -12.78 13.01 -10.44
C LYS A 368 -12.27 12.71 -11.86
N HIS A 369 -11.01 12.97 -12.12
CA HIS A 369 -10.36 12.73 -13.42
C HIS A 369 -9.39 11.54 -13.39
N ALA A 370 -9.21 10.88 -12.22
CA ALA A 370 -8.31 9.75 -12.06
C ALA A 370 -8.64 8.58 -13.00
N ASP A 371 -9.94 8.28 -13.15
CA ASP A 371 -10.43 7.18 -14.01
C ASP A 371 -10.20 7.42 -15.52
N LYS A 372 -9.86 8.67 -15.91
CA LYS A 372 -9.61 9.03 -17.31
C LYS A 372 -8.14 9.00 -17.71
N ILE A 373 -7.23 8.80 -16.74
CA ILE A 373 -5.79 8.73 -17.02
C ILE A 373 -5.41 7.26 -17.27
N ASP A 374 -5.42 6.88 -18.55
CA ASP A 374 -4.96 5.55 -18.97
C ASP A 374 -3.42 5.51 -18.96
N GLU A 375 -2.84 4.51 -18.25
CA GLU A 375 -1.38 4.26 -18.28
C GLU A 375 -0.84 4.10 -19.71
N LYS A 376 -1.67 3.63 -20.64
CA LYS A 376 -1.33 3.59 -22.06
C LYS A 376 -1.03 4.98 -22.63
N GLN A 377 -1.73 6.01 -22.17
CA GLN A 377 -1.48 7.40 -22.63
C GLN A 377 -0.10 7.89 -22.18
N ILE A 378 0.35 7.52 -20.98
CA ILE A 378 1.70 7.85 -20.49
C ILE A 378 2.76 7.17 -21.36
N ASN A 379 2.56 5.90 -21.71
CA ASN A 379 3.45 5.17 -22.61
C ASN A 379 3.50 5.82 -24.00
N HIS A 380 2.38 6.33 -24.50
CA HIS A 380 2.30 7.04 -25.79
C HIS A 380 3.10 8.34 -25.76
N VAL A 381 2.96 9.12 -24.68
CA VAL A 381 3.73 10.36 -24.47
C VAL A 381 5.23 10.05 -24.41
N GLU A 382 5.62 9.03 -23.67
CA GLU A 382 7.02 8.61 -23.58
C GLU A 382 7.58 8.16 -24.93
N ALA A 383 6.83 7.39 -25.72
CA ALA A 383 7.22 6.96 -27.07
C ALA A 383 7.42 8.16 -28.01
N ILE A 384 6.53 9.16 -27.95
CA ILE A 384 6.66 10.38 -28.75
C ILE A 384 7.95 11.14 -28.40
N ILE A 385 8.24 11.34 -27.11
CA ILE A 385 9.44 12.06 -26.67
C ILE A 385 10.71 11.27 -27.01
N ASN A 386 10.69 9.95 -26.86
CA ASN A 386 11.84 9.08 -27.23
C ASN A 386 12.15 9.11 -28.72
N SER A 387 11.15 9.36 -29.57
CA SER A 387 11.32 9.51 -31.02
C SER A 387 11.89 10.86 -31.46
N MET A 388 12.04 11.81 -30.53
CA MET A 388 12.71 13.09 -30.76
C MET A 388 14.22 12.95 -30.60
N THR A 389 15.00 13.75 -31.33
CA THR A 389 16.44 13.87 -31.11
C THR A 389 16.73 14.56 -29.77
N ALA A 390 17.95 14.40 -29.23
CA ALA A 390 18.36 15.05 -27.99
C ALA A 390 18.19 16.59 -28.09
N TYR A 391 18.51 17.17 -29.24
CA TYR A 391 18.35 18.59 -29.51
C TYR A 391 16.88 19.02 -29.51
N GLU A 392 15.99 18.23 -30.09
CA GLU A 392 14.55 18.54 -30.13
C GLU A 392 13.89 18.44 -28.74
N ARG A 393 14.39 17.55 -27.86
CA ARG A 393 13.88 17.43 -26.48
C ARG A 393 14.21 18.65 -25.64
N THR A 394 15.37 19.28 -25.91
CA THR A 394 15.79 20.49 -25.19
C THR A 394 15.28 21.77 -25.86
N HIS A 395 15.09 21.77 -27.19
CA HIS A 395 14.69 22.92 -28.01
C HIS A 395 13.40 22.63 -28.78
N HIS A 396 12.27 22.57 -28.07
CA HIS A 396 10.98 22.22 -28.66
C HIS A 396 10.52 23.18 -29.78
N ASP A 397 11.02 24.42 -29.79
CA ASP A 397 10.68 25.44 -30.77
C ASP A 397 11.14 25.08 -32.19
N VAL A 398 12.13 24.20 -32.33
CA VAL A 398 12.64 23.73 -33.66
C VAL A 398 11.73 22.66 -34.29
N ILE A 399 10.72 22.14 -33.56
CA ILE A 399 9.86 21.06 -34.06
C ILE A 399 8.80 21.61 -35.02
N ASN A 400 9.19 21.68 -36.29
CA ASN A 400 8.34 22.07 -37.40
C ASN A 400 7.46 20.92 -37.94
N GLY A 401 6.66 21.18 -38.97
CA GLY A 401 5.72 20.20 -39.55
C GLY A 401 6.37 18.91 -40.05
N SER A 402 7.55 18.98 -40.69
CA SER A 402 8.26 17.84 -41.20
C SER A 402 8.81 16.97 -40.05
N ARG A 403 9.33 17.60 -39.00
CA ARG A 403 9.83 16.91 -37.81
C ARG A 403 8.68 16.25 -37.04
N ARG A 404 7.50 16.88 -36.91
CA ARG A 404 6.30 16.28 -36.33
C ARG A 404 5.86 15.02 -37.06
N LYS A 405 5.89 15.01 -38.40
CA LYS A 405 5.60 13.80 -39.21
C LYS A 405 6.63 12.68 -38.94
N ARG A 406 7.93 13.01 -38.85
CA ARG A 406 8.99 12.04 -38.55
C ARG A 406 8.83 11.45 -37.13
N ILE A 407 8.57 12.30 -36.12
CA ILE A 407 8.35 11.91 -34.73
C ILE A 407 7.11 11.02 -34.63
N ALA A 408 6.01 11.39 -35.30
CA ALA A 408 4.80 10.57 -35.34
C ALA A 408 5.06 9.18 -35.92
N ARG A 409 5.79 9.08 -37.04
CA ARG A 409 6.16 7.80 -37.66
C ARG A 409 7.06 6.98 -36.74
N GLY A 410 8.08 7.59 -36.11
CA GLY A 410 9.02 6.92 -35.21
C GLY A 410 8.39 6.40 -33.93
N SER A 411 7.37 7.09 -33.43
CA SER A 411 6.63 6.69 -32.21
C SER A 411 5.47 5.75 -32.47
N GLY A 412 5.09 5.49 -33.73
CA GLY A 412 3.88 4.75 -34.08
C GLY A 412 2.59 5.50 -33.70
N ARG A 413 2.64 6.85 -33.63
CA ARG A 413 1.53 7.71 -33.22
C ARG A 413 1.13 8.67 -34.34
N THR A 414 -0.02 9.32 -34.16
CA THR A 414 -0.52 10.29 -35.10
C THR A 414 0.15 11.66 -34.93
N VAL A 415 0.19 12.46 -36.00
CA VAL A 415 0.68 13.86 -35.92
C VAL A 415 -0.17 14.68 -34.95
N GLN A 416 -1.45 14.33 -34.81
CA GLN A 416 -2.36 15.01 -33.91
C GLN A 416 -1.96 14.77 -32.43
N GLU A 417 -1.56 13.56 -32.06
CA GLU A 417 -1.06 13.24 -30.71
C GLU A 417 0.24 14.00 -30.43
N VAL A 418 1.15 14.09 -31.39
CA VAL A 418 2.38 14.91 -31.25
C VAL A 418 2.02 16.38 -31.03
N ASN A 419 1.06 16.93 -31.78
CA ASN A 419 0.61 18.31 -31.60
C ASN A 419 -0.04 18.56 -30.25
N ASN A 420 -0.83 17.60 -29.76
CA ASN A 420 -1.46 17.67 -28.44
C ASN A 420 -0.41 17.69 -27.33
N LEU A 421 0.58 16.81 -27.40
CA LEU A 421 1.68 16.79 -26.43
C LEU A 421 2.44 18.13 -26.40
N LEU A 422 2.83 18.66 -27.55
CA LEU A 422 3.55 19.95 -27.63
C LEU A 422 2.71 21.11 -27.10
N ARG A 423 1.40 21.09 -27.28
CA ARG A 423 0.47 22.11 -26.76
C ARG A 423 0.36 22.02 -25.23
N GLN A 424 0.18 20.80 -24.69
CA GLN A 424 0.14 20.57 -23.24
C GLN A 424 1.46 20.98 -22.57
N TYR A 425 2.58 20.62 -23.17
CA TYR A 425 3.91 21.01 -22.71
C TYR A 425 4.08 22.53 -22.68
N ALA A 426 3.66 23.24 -23.74
CA ALA A 426 3.73 24.70 -23.79
C ALA A 426 2.87 25.37 -22.70
N GLN A 427 1.67 24.86 -22.44
CA GLN A 427 0.79 25.34 -21.38
C GLN A 427 1.44 25.15 -20.00
N MET A 428 1.99 23.97 -19.74
CA MET A 428 2.67 23.64 -18.48
C MET A 428 3.90 24.53 -18.27
N ARG A 429 4.73 24.73 -19.29
CA ARG A 429 5.88 25.64 -19.25
C ARG A 429 5.47 27.07 -18.92
N LYS A 430 4.34 27.55 -19.50
CA LYS A 430 3.78 28.87 -19.17
C LYS A 430 3.36 28.98 -17.71
N MET A 431 2.74 27.94 -17.15
CA MET A 431 2.39 27.88 -15.71
C MET A 431 3.63 27.93 -14.82
N PHE A 432 4.66 27.13 -15.09
CA PHE A 432 5.92 27.16 -14.32
C PHE A 432 6.58 28.55 -14.38
N LYS A 433 6.61 29.19 -15.53
CA LYS A 433 7.16 30.54 -15.68
C LYS A 433 6.37 31.60 -14.91
N GLN A 434 5.06 31.42 -14.75
CA GLN A 434 4.21 32.30 -13.94
C GLN A 434 4.40 32.04 -12.44
N MET A 435 4.58 30.79 -12.01
CA MET A 435 4.87 30.43 -10.62
C MET A 435 6.23 30.96 -10.16
N GLY A 436 7.25 30.94 -11.00
CA GLY A 436 8.59 31.47 -10.70
C GLY A 436 8.63 33.02 -10.56
N LYS A 437 7.67 33.74 -11.15
CA LYS A 437 7.57 35.21 -11.07
C LYS A 437 6.70 35.74 -9.92
N GLY A 438 5.96 34.88 -9.23
CA GLY A 438 4.99 35.31 -8.22
C GLY A 438 5.33 34.80 -6.82
N ASN A 439 5.16 35.66 -5.82
CA ASN A 439 5.30 35.48 -4.36
C ASN A 439 4.58 34.27 -3.73
N MET A 440 4.19 33.27 -4.51
CA MET A 440 3.43 32.09 -4.04
C MET A 440 4.29 31.14 -3.20
N MET A 441 5.59 31.05 -3.47
CA MET A 441 6.55 30.31 -2.60
C MET A 441 6.68 30.95 -1.21
N ARG A 442 6.57 32.28 -1.07
CA ARG A 442 6.53 32.96 0.23
C ARG A 442 5.23 32.66 1.01
N ARG A 443 4.11 32.43 0.33
CA ARG A 443 2.83 32.06 0.97
C ARG A 443 2.82 30.61 1.46
N LEU A 444 3.43 29.67 0.72
CA LEU A 444 3.58 28.26 1.14
C LEU A 444 4.63 28.08 2.26
N ALA A 445 5.72 28.85 2.22
CA ALA A 445 6.74 28.87 3.30
C ALA A 445 6.25 29.59 4.57
N GLY A 446 5.22 30.44 4.47
CA GLY A 446 4.59 31.15 5.59
C GLY A 446 3.49 30.35 6.32
N MET A 447 3.04 29.22 5.76
CA MET A 447 2.23 28.25 6.48
C MET A 447 3.15 27.34 7.31
N LYS A 448 3.74 27.91 8.37
CA LYS A 448 4.31 27.14 9.47
C LYS A 448 3.18 26.29 10.06
N LEU A 449 3.42 25.01 10.12
CA LEU A 449 2.71 24.05 10.95
C LEU A 449 2.63 24.65 12.38
N GLY A 450 1.46 25.13 12.76
CA GLY A 450 1.04 25.43 14.12
C GLY A 450 0.16 24.29 14.59
#